data_08a05d5acc2671ad3e586f5ab3fb42c4
#
_entry.id   08a05d5acc2671ad3e586f5ab3fb42c4
#
_cell.length_a   1.000
_cell.length_b   1.000
_cell.length_c   1.000
_cell.angle_alpha   90.00
_cell.angle_beta   90.00
_cell.angle_gamma   90.00
#
_symmetry.space_group_name_H-M   'P 1'
#
loop_
_entity.id
_entity.type
_entity.pdbx_description
1 polymer ?
#
loop_
_entity_poly.entity_id
_entity_poly.type
_entity_poly.pdbx_seq_one_letter_code
_entity_poly.pdbx_strand_id
1 'polypeptide(L)'
;MSSFNHPGASLKTFLKRHPGADFDRGGGINLHYLDEGSGEPVVMVHGNPTWSFYYRNLADRLVGSGNYRVVVPDHVGCGRSDKPGDDRYSYTLAGRVDDLESLLDHLGLTRNLTLVVHDWGGMIGMTYAARHPGRIARLVVLNTGAFPLPKGKWFPWPLWVCRNTQLGALLVRGGNAFARIAARECCKRHPMGRDLRDAYTAPYDSWDNRIATLRFVQDIPLRAGDPGFDLIRDTAFGLGRFQSIPMLIAWGLKDFVFDRHFLAEWVRRFPEAEVHRFDDCGHYILEDARDEVIPLVESFLRRHPLAVGQGVG
;
A
#
# COMPACT_ATOMS: atom_id res chain seq x y z
N MET A 1 -7.92 18.72 -10.31
CA MET A 1 -7.77 18.91 -8.85
C MET A 1 -9.01 18.36 -8.16
N SER A 2 -8.90 17.24 -7.47
CA SER A 2 -10.01 16.70 -6.68
C SER A 2 -10.27 17.64 -5.49
N SER A 3 -11.39 18.34 -5.49
CA SER A 3 -11.79 19.21 -4.39
C SER A 3 -12.36 18.35 -3.26
N PHE A 4 -11.62 18.20 -2.18
CA PHE A 4 -12.15 17.61 -0.96
C PHE A 4 -13.16 18.58 -0.31
N ASN A 5 -14.41 18.16 -0.19
CA ASN A 5 -15.46 18.97 0.47
C ASN A 5 -15.21 19.05 1.98
N HIS A 6 -14.94 20.25 2.50
CA HIS A 6 -14.75 20.55 3.93
C HIS A 6 -13.75 19.64 4.68
N PRO A 7 -12.45 19.64 4.30
CA PRO A 7 -11.46 18.81 4.97
C PRO A 7 -11.26 19.20 6.44
N GLY A 8 -11.15 18.18 7.32
CA GLY A 8 -10.77 18.36 8.73
C GLY A 8 -9.31 18.82 8.88
N ALA A 9 -8.89 19.06 10.14
CA ALA A 9 -7.55 19.63 10.44
C ALA A 9 -6.40 18.74 9.95
N SER A 10 -6.48 17.42 10.19
CA SER A 10 -5.45 16.45 9.75
C SER A 10 -5.29 16.44 8.24
N LEU A 11 -6.40 16.44 7.50
CA LEU A 11 -6.36 16.45 6.04
C LEU A 11 -5.81 17.77 5.50
N LYS A 12 -6.25 18.93 6.04
CA LYS A 12 -5.73 20.24 5.64
C LYS A 12 -4.22 20.35 5.83
N THR A 13 -3.73 19.88 6.99
CA THR A 13 -2.31 19.89 7.31
C THR A 13 -1.53 19.01 6.32
N PHE A 14 -2.02 17.80 6.05
CA PHE A 14 -1.42 16.89 5.08
C PHE A 14 -1.35 17.51 3.67
N LEU A 15 -2.46 18.01 3.16
CA LEU A 15 -2.52 18.59 1.80
C LEU A 15 -1.58 19.80 1.64
N LYS A 16 -1.45 20.62 2.69
CA LYS A 16 -0.55 21.78 2.69
C LYS A 16 0.93 21.35 2.73
N ARG A 17 1.25 20.31 3.52
CA ARG A 17 2.62 19.83 3.73
C ARG A 17 3.13 18.99 2.57
N HIS A 18 2.25 18.20 1.96
CA HIS A 18 2.54 17.24 0.90
C HIS A 18 1.75 17.57 -0.38
N PRO A 19 2.13 18.62 -1.12
CA PRO A 19 1.41 18.99 -2.35
C PRO A 19 1.47 17.88 -3.39
N GLY A 20 2.59 17.15 -3.49
CA GLY A 20 2.82 16.10 -4.46
C GLY A 20 2.88 16.61 -5.91
N ALA A 21 2.86 15.67 -6.85
CA ALA A 21 2.85 15.91 -8.29
C ALA A 21 1.94 14.90 -8.98
N ASP A 22 1.61 15.18 -10.24
CA ASP A 22 0.80 14.29 -11.07
C ASP A 22 1.66 13.73 -12.21
N PHE A 23 1.50 12.46 -12.49
CA PHE A 23 2.12 11.73 -13.59
C PHE A 23 1.02 11.28 -14.57
N ASP A 24 1.07 11.74 -15.83
CA ASP A 24 0.21 11.20 -16.87
C ASP A 24 0.67 9.78 -17.26
N ARG A 25 -0.08 8.78 -16.77
CA ARG A 25 0.18 7.38 -17.10
C ARG A 25 -0.20 6.99 -18.53
N GLY A 26 -0.75 7.93 -19.28
CA GLY A 26 -1.34 7.74 -20.60
C GLY A 26 -2.87 7.69 -20.58
N GLY A 27 -3.47 7.98 -21.74
CA GLY A 27 -4.92 8.04 -21.88
C GLY A 27 -5.60 9.19 -21.14
N GLY A 28 -4.85 10.23 -20.76
CA GLY A 28 -5.36 11.37 -20.00
C GLY A 28 -5.81 10.97 -18.59
N ILE A 29 -5.11 10.03 -17.97
CA ILE A 29 -5.32 9.60 -16.59
C ILE A 29 -4.09 9.96 -15.78
N ASN A 30 -4.27 10.82 -14.75
CA ASN A 30 -3.20 11.25 -13.87
C ASN A 30 -3.12 10.38 -12.62
N LEU A 31 -1.91 9.91 -12.35
CA LEU A 31 -1.53 9.28 -11.10
C LEU A 31 -0.85 10.32 -10.22
N HIS A 32 -1.44 10.60 -9.06
CA HIS A 32 -0.86 11.51 -8.08
C HIS A 32 0.17 10.78 -7.22
N TYR A 33 1.26 11.46 -6.88
CA TYR A 33 2.29 10.89 -6.01
C TYR A 33 2.98 11.96 -5.16
N LEU A 34 3.50 11.56 -4.02
CA LEU A 34 4.47 12.34 -3.25
C LEU A 34 5.87 11.96 -3.74
N ASP A 35 6.75 12.94 -3.85
CA ASP A 35 8.18 12.75 -4.11
C ASP A 35 8.94 13.80 -3.30
N GLU A 36 9.48 13.40 -2.16
CA GLU A 36 10.00 14.32 -1.17
C GLU A 36 11.35 13.88 -0.62
N GLY A 37 12.18 14.85 -0.27
CA GLY A 37 13.53 14.61 0.26
C GLY A 37 14.54 14.25 -0.84
N SER A 38 15.69 13.77 -0.41
CA SER A 38 16.79 13.36 -1.28
C SER A 38 17.62 12.26 -0.62
N GLY A 39 18.36 11.48 -1.38
CA GLY A 39 19.17 10.37 -0.87
C GLY A 39 18.68 9.00 -1.28
N GLU A 40 18.69 8.02 -0.37
CA GLU A 40 18.29 6.65 -0.65
C GLU A 40 16.79 6.55 -0.98
N PRO A 41 16.41 5.93 -2.12
CA PRO A 41 15.01 5.90 -2.53
C PRO A 41 14.19 4.90 -1.70
N VAL A 42 13.07 5.40 -1.17
CA VAL A 42 12.06 4.64 -0.42
C VAL A 42 10.70 4.79 -1.10
N VAL A 43 10.22 3.73 -1.71
CA VAL A 43 8.91 3.68 -2.38
C VAL A 43 7.90 3.02 -1.45
N MET A 44 6.82 3.72 -1.11
CA MET A 44 5.80 3.24 -0.17
C MET A 44 4.50 2.98 -0.92
N VAL A 45 4.10 1.71 -1.03
CA VAL A 45 2.96 1.26 -1.81
C VAL A 45 1.79 0.93 -0.89
N HIS A 46 0.74 1.74 -0.97
CA HIS A 46 -0.47 1.59 -0.13
C HIS A 46 -1.43 0.53 -0.69
N GLY A 47 -2.48 0.25 0.07
CA GLY A 47 -3.53 -0.69 -0.29
C GLY A 47 -4.93 -0.06 -0.42
N ASN A 48 -5.96 -0.85 -0.11
CA ASN A 48 -7.35 -0.47 -0.23
C ASN A 48 -8.07 -0.55 1.13
N PRO A 49 -8.74 0.49 1.59
CA PRO A 49 -9.04 1.79 0.95
C PRO A 49 -8.09 2.91 1.40
N THR A 50 -6.85 2.59 1.73
CA THR A 50 -5.87 3.62 2.08
C THR A 50 -5.41 4.40 0.84
N TRP A 51 -4.61 5.43 1.06
CA TRP A 51 -3.98 6.28 0.07
C TRP A 51 -2.70 6.88 0.66
N SER A 52 -1.97 7.72 -0.04
CA SER A 52 -0.67 8.27 0.40
C SER A 52 -0.70 8.85 1.82
N PHE A 53 -1.86 9.31 2.29
CA PHE A 53 -2.08 9.77 3.66
C PHE A 53 -1.69 8.74 4.74
N TYR A 54 -1.82 7.44 4.45
CA TYR A 54 -1.43 6.37 5.38
C TYR A 54 0.05 6.44 5.75
N TYR A 55 0.88 6.82 4.80
CA TYR A 55 2.33 6.87 4.98
C TYR A 55 2.86 8.21 5.49
N ARG A 56 2.01 9.25 5.67
CA ARG A 56 2.42 10.63 6.00
C ARG A 56 3.43 10.74 7.14
N ASN A 57 3.19 10.03 8.25
CA ASN A 57 4.05 10.11 9.43
C ASN A 57 5.42 9.44 9.21
N LEU A 58 5.46 8.32 8.47
CA LEU A 58 6.70 7.65 8.10
C LEU A 58 7.47 8.48 7.07
N ALA A 59 6.78 9.04 6.07
CA ALA A 59 7.36 9.93 5.08
C ALA A 59 8.00 11.16 5.75
N ASP A 60 7.26 11.85 6.63
CA ASP A 60 7.75 12.98 7.41
C ASP A 60 9.04 12.64 8.18
N ARG A 61 9.05 11.48 8.84
CA ARG A 61 10.19 11.04 9.63
C ARG A 61 11.43 10.79 8.78
N LEU A 62 11.26 10.09 7.65
CA LEU A 62 12.35 9.74 6.76
C LEU A 62 12.88 10.98 6.03
N VAL A 63 12.01 11.81 5.48
CA VAL A 63 12.40 13.10 4.85
C VAL A 63 13.11 14.00 5.85
N GLY A 64 12.57 14.12 7.08
CA GLY A 64 13.16 14.94 8.14
C GLY A 64 14.54 14.49 8.58
N SER A 65 14.95 13.24 8.32
CA SER A 65 16.31 12.75 8.59
C SER A 65 17.35 13.25 7.57
N GLY A 66 16.92 13.73 6.39
CA GLY A 66 17.78 14.23 5.32
C GLY A 66 18.49 13.15 4.49
N ASN A 67 18.21 11.86 4.73
CA ASN A 67 18.94 10.75 4.09
C ASN A 67 18.12 10.00 3.03
N TYR A 68 16.83 10.26 2.91
CA TYR A 68 15.93 9.47 2.09
C TYR A 68 15.12 10.33 1.12
N ARG A 69 14.97 9.84 -0.13
CA ARG A 69 13.97 10.31 -1.08
C ARG A 69 12.76 9.38 -0.97
N VAL A 70 11.64 9.92 -0.55
CA VAL A 70 10.40 9.16 -0.31
C VAL A 70 9.43 9.38 -1.45
N VAL A 71 8.98 8.29 -2.09
CA VAL A 71 7.96 8.30 -3.14
C VAL A 71 6.75 7.49 -2.69
N VAL A 72 5.57 8.13 -2.70
CA VAL A 72 4.30 7.51 -2.29
C VAL A 72 3.24 7.75 -3.36
N PRO A 73 3.02 6.82 -4.29
CA PRO A 73 1.95 6.96 -5.28
C PRO A 73 0.57 6.77 -4.63
N ASP A 74 -0.43 7.50 -5.13
CA ASP A 74 -1.84 7.15 -4.98
C ASP A 74 -2.24 6.30 -6.18
N HIS A 75 -2.70 5.07 -5.97
CA HIS A 75 -3.18 4.23 -7.09
C HIS A 75 -4.31 4.90 -7.85
N VAL A 76 -4.40 4.66 -9.16
CA VAL A 76 -5.55 5.14 -9.95
C VAL A 76 -6.86 4.73 -9.27
N GLY A 77 -7.73 5.71 -9.07
CA GLY A 77 -8.98 5.57 -8.32
C GLY A 77 -8.87 5.82 -6.82
N CYS A 78 -7.67 6.03 -6.26
CA CYS A 78 -7.43 6.28 -4.84
C CYS A 78 -6.88 7.69 -4.61
N GLY A 79 -6.95 8.16 -3.35
CA GLY A 79 -6.35 9.41 -2.93
C GLY A 79 -6.66 10.58 -3.86
N ARG A 80 -5.61 11.22 -4.35
CA ARG A 80 -5.66 12.36 -5.27
C ARG A 80 -5.54 11.99 -6.75
N SER A 81 -5.26 10.72 -7.06
CA SER A 81 -5.27 10.23 -8.44
C SER A 81 -6.65 10.31 -9.09
N ASP A 82 -6.68 10.36 -10.42
CA ASP A 82 -7.92 10.31 -11.19
C ASP A 82 -8.71 9.04 -10.89
N LYS A 83 -10.04 9.14 -11.02
CA LYS A 83 -10.99 8.05 -10.72
C LYS A 83 -11.84 7.73 -11.95
N PRO A 84 -11.21 7.23 -13.04
CA PRO A 84 -11.90 6.93 -14.28
C PRO A 84 -12.93 5.80 -14.10
N GLY A 85 -13.94 5.78 -14.98
CA GLY A 85 -14.84 4.65 -15.10
C GLY A 85 -14.17 3.41 -15.69
N ASP A 86 -14.86 2.26 -15.65
CA ASP A 86 -14.38 0.98 -16.18
C ASP A 86 -14.16 1.01 -17.72
N ASP A 87 -14.77 1.96 -18.40
CA ASP A 87 -14.61 2.22 -19.84
C ASP A 87 -13.23 2.80 -20.21
N ARG A 88 -12.57 3.42 -19.23
CA ARG A 88 -11.28 4.09 -19.44
C ARG A 88 -10.11 3.43 -18.72
N TYR A 89 -10.37 2.68 -17.67
CA TYR A 89 -9.31 2.06 -16.86
C TYR A 89 -9.70 0.66 -16.37
N SER A 90 -8.82 -0.30 -16.61
CA SER A 90 -8.97 -1.65 -16.09
C SER A 90 -8.34 -1.77 -14.70
N TYR A 91 -9.18 -1.86 -13.68
CA TYR A 91 -8.80 -1.93 -12.27
C TYR A 91 -8.27 -3.31 -11.86
N THR A 92 -7.29 -3.84 -12.59
CA THR A 92 -6.68 -5.15 -12.33
C THR A 92 -5.34 -5.05 -11.58
N LEU A 93 -4.91 -6.14 -10.92
CA LEU A 93 -3.58 -6.23 -10.31
C LEU A 93 -2.48 -5.91 -11.34
N ALA A 94 -2.56 -6.50 -12.54
CA ALA A 94 -1.59 -6.23 -13.61
C ALA A 94 -1.51 -4.75 -13.96
N GLY A 95 -2.65 -4.10 -14.19
CA GLY A 95 -2.70 -2.66 -14.52
C GLY A 95 -2.10 -1.78 -13.42
N ARG A 96 -2.33 -2.11 -12.15
CA ARG A 96 -1.74 -1.36 -11.01
C ARG A 96 -0.23 -1.56 -10.91
N VAL A 97 0.26 -2.75 -11.25
CA VAL A 97 1.71 -3.02 -11.33
C VAL A 97 2.34 -2.23 -12.47
N ASP A 98 1.68 -2.19 -13.63
CA ASP A 98 2.15 -1.42 -14.81
C ASP A 98 2.17 0.09 -14.51
N ASP A 99 1.20 0.61 -13.75
CA ASP A 99 1.16 2.01 -13.30
C ASP A 99 2.35 2.33 -12.37
N LEU A 100 2.62 1.45 -11.38
CA LEU A 100 3.76 1.62 -10.49
C LEU A 100 5.08 1.58 -11.26
N GLU A 101 5.24 0.63 -12.17
CA GLU A 101 6.42 0.48 -13.01
C GLU A 101 6.65 1.73 -13.87
N SER A 102 5.61 2.22 -14.55
CA SER A 102 5.67 3.41 -15.39
C SER A 102 6.05 4.66 -14.59
N LEU A 103 5.50 4.83 -13.38
CA LEU A 103 5.87 5.93 -12.50
C LEU A 103 7.33 5.86 -12.06
N LEU A 104 7.80 4.69 -11.62
CA LEU A 104 9.17 4.53 -11.14
C LEU A 104 10.19 4.72 -12.27
N ASP A 105 9.87 4.26 -13.47
CA ASP A 105 10.70 4.50 -14.66
C ASP A 105 10.73 5.99 -15.04
N HIS A 106 9.58 6.70 -15.00
CA HIS A 106 9.50 8.14 -15.19
C HIS A 106 10.38 8.92 -14.21
N LEU A 107 10.41 8.48 -12.95
CA LEU A 107 11.21 9.12 -11.89
C LEU A 107 12.69 8.70 -11.89
N GLY A 108 13.11 7.82 -12.82
CA GLY A 108 14.45 7.27 -12.88
C GLY A 108 14.80 6.35 -11.71
N LEU A 109 13.80 5.83 -11.01
CA LEU A 109 13.96 4.97 -9.83
C LEU A 109 14.10 3.49 -10.24
N THR A 110 15.27 3.14 -10.78
CA THR A 110 15.51 1.83 -11.40
C THR A 110 16.52 0.95 -10.66
N ARG A 111 17.02 1.38 -9.51
CA ARG A 111 18.02 0.62 -8.72
C ARG A 111 18.02 1.04 -7.25
N ASN A 112 18.54 0.15 -6.40
CA ASN A 112 18.71 0.40 -4.96
C ASN A 112 17.42 0.84 -4.26
N LEU A 113 16.26 0.30 -4.64
CA LEU A 113 14.99 0.68 -4.06
C LEU A 113 14.77 -0.02 -2.71
N THR A 114 14.29 0.75 -1.75
CA THR A 114 13.57 0.19 -0.60
C THR A 114 12.08 0.18 -0.93
N LEU A 115 11.42 -0.97 -0.87
CA LEU A 115 9.97 -1.05 -0.95
C LEU A 115 9.38 -1.17 0.46
N VAL A 116 8.42 -0.29 0.77
CA VAL A 116 7.56 -0.40 1.95
C VAL A 116 6.16 -0.74 1.47
N VAL A 117 5.65 -1.90 1.85
CA VAL A 117 4.41 -2.44 1.30
C VAL A 117 3.39 -2.75 2.40
N HIS A 118 2.13 -2.38 2.16
CA HIS A 118 1.01 -2.59 3.06
C HIS A 118 -0.25 -2.98 2.29
N ASP A 119 -1.02 -3.94 2.80
CA ASP A 119 -2.29 -4.40 2.22
C ASP A 119 -2.12 -4.80 0.73
N TRP A 120 -2.88 -4.28 -0.21
CA TRP A 120 -2.71 -4.50 -1.65
C TRP A 120 -1.34 -4.05 -2.17
N GLY A 121 -0.69 -3.12 -1.47
CA GLY A 121 0.67 -2.70 -1.81
C GLY A 121 1.67 -3.84 -1.80
N GLY A 122 1.42 -4.91 -1.04
CA GLY A 122 2.25 -6.12 -1.09
C GLY A 122 2.09 -6.89 -2.40
N MET A 123 0.86 -7.12 -2.85
CA MET A 123 0.64 -7.78 -4.15
C MET A 123 1.21 -6.93 -5.30
N ILE A 124 0.97 -5.62 -5.29
CA ILE A 124 1.44 -4.70 -6.34
C ILE A 124 2.96 -4.57 -6.30
N GLY A 125 3.51 -4.17 -5.15
CA GLY A 125 4.95 -3.89 -4.99
C GLY A 125 5.81 -5.14 -5.17
N MET A 126 5.39 -6.30 -4.66
CA MET A 126 6.16 -7.53 -4.81
C MET A 126 6.03 -8.15 -6.20
N THR A 127 4.91 -7.92 -6.92
CA THR A 127 4.81 -8.29 -8.34
C THR A 127 5.75 -7.43 -9.19
N TYR A 128 5.80 -6.11 -8.93
CA TYR A 128 6.80 -5.23 -9.53
C TYR A 128 8.23 -5.71 -9.22
N ALA A 129 8.51 -6.01 -7.95
CA ALA A 129 9.81 -6.53 -7.53
C ALA A 129 10.18 -7.83 -8.26
N ALA A 130 9.24 -8.76 -8.42
CA ALA A 130 9.47 -10.03 -9.12
C ALA A 130 9.77 -9.85 -10.62
N ARG A 131 9.22 -8.80 -11.25
CA ARG A 131 9.56 -8.39 -12.62
C ARG A 131 10.97 -7.79 -12.70
N HIS A 132 11.38 -7.05 -11.67
CA HIS A 132 12.64 -6.30 -11.63
C HIS A 132 13.49 -6.60 -10.38
N PRO A 133 13.91 -7.85 -10.15
CA PRO A 133 14.55 -8.24 -8.89
C PRO A 133 15.85 -7.46 -8.61
N GLY A 134 16.58 -7.05 -9.62
CA GLY A 134 17.81 -6.26 -9.48
C GLY A 134 17.59 -4.79 -9.07
N ARG A 135 16.34 -4.30 -9.05
CA ARG A 135 16.04 -2.94 -8.62
C ARG A 135 15.86 -2.83 -7.10
N ILE A 136 15.55 -3.93 -6.41
CA ILE A 136 15.16 -3.94 -5.00
C ILE A 136 16.36 -4.27 -4.12
N ALA A 137 16.63 -3.43 -3.15
CA ALA A 137 17.75 -3.60 -2.22
C ALA A 137 17.30 -3.88 -0.77
N ARG A 138 16.11 -3.42 -0.35
CA ARG A 138 15.55 -3.65 0.99
C ARG A 138 14.03 -3.75 0.91
N LEU A 139 13.44 -4.49 1.86
CA LEU A 139 11.99 -4.64 1.99
C LEU A 139 11.52 -4.30 3.41
N VAL A 140 10.41 -3.56 3.50
CA VAL A 140 9.64 -3.35 4.72
C VAL A 140 8.21 -3.82 4.46
N VAL A 141 7.78 -4.83 5.21
CA VAL A 141 6.51 -5.54 5.01
C VAL A 141 5.59 -5.26 6.19
N LEU A 142 4.45 -4.66 5.92
CA LEU A 142 3.47 -4.24 6.91
C LEU A 142 2.10 -4.87 6.57
N ASN A 143 1.61 -5.82 7.38
CA ASN A 143 0.27 -6.42 7.24
C ASN A 143 -0.22 -6.57 5.80
N THR A 144 0.37 -7.49 5.05
CA THR A 144 0.13 -7.66 3.60
C THR A 144 0.35 -9.09 3.12
N GLY A 145 0.05 -9.36 1.84
CA GLY A 145 0.36 -10.62 1.16
C GLY A 145 1.00 -10.39 -0.21
N ALA A 146 1.82 -11.34 -0.65
CA ALA A 146 2.41 -11.38 -1.99
C ALA A 146 2.35 -12.82 -2.56
N PHE A 147 1.36 -13.57 -2.15
CA PHE A 147 1.15 -14.98 -2.49
C PHE A 147 -0.34 -15.32 -2.40
N PRO A 148 -0.80 -16.42 -3.00
CA PRO A 148 -2.17 -16.90 -2.85
C PRO A 148 -2.54 -17.12 -1.39
N LEU A 149 -3.84 -17.17 -1.11
CA LEU A 149 -4.38 -17.33 0.24
C LEU A 149 -3.66 -18.47 0.98
N PRO A 150 -3.05 -18.23 2.16
CA PRO A 150 -2.31 -19.24 2.91
C PRO A 150 -3.19 -20.43 3.30
N LYS A 151 -2.58 -21.63 3.41
CA LYS A 151 -3.29 -22.83 3.88
C LYS A 151 -3.90 -22.61 5.26
N GLY A 152 -5.16 -23.00 5.44
CA GLY A 152 -5.88 -22.85 6.70
C GLY A 152 -6.48 -21.47 6.94
N LYS A 153 -6.18 -20.47 6.09
CA LYS A 153 -6.82 -19.14 6.15
C LYS A 153 -8.19 -19.18 5.46
N TRP A 154 -9.22 -18.84 6.21
CA TRP A 154 -10.55 -18.60 5.65
C TRP A 154 -10.67 -17.17 5.17
N PHE A 155 -11.20 -17.00 3.95
CA PHE A 155 -11.47 -15.66 3.43
C PHE A 155 -12.61 -15.02 4.22
N PRO A 156 -12.45 -13.78 4.74
CA PRO A 156 -13.47 -13.15 5.59
C PRO A 156 -14.81 -13.00 4.84
N TRP A 157 -15.91 -13.49 5.43
CA TRP A 157 -17.23 -13.47 4.78
C TRP A 157 -17.72 -12.06 4.41
N PRO A 158 -17.43 -10.95 5.16
CA PRO A 158 -17.83 -9.63 4.73
C PRO A 158 -17.13 -9.21 3.42
N LEU A 159 -15.85 -9.56 3.27
CA LEU A 159 -15.11 -9.34 2.03
C LEU A 159 -15.66 -10.20 0.88
N TRP A 160 -16.08 -11.43 1.19
CA TRP A 160 -16.71 -12.31 0.20
C TRP A 160 -18.00 -11.70 -0.34
N VAL A 161 -18.85 -11.12 0.52
CA VAL A 161 -20.07 -10.40 0.11
C VAL A 161 -19.74 -9.21 -0.78
N CYS A 162 -18.77 -8.38 -0.37
CA CYS A 162 -18.33 -7.22 -1.15
C CYS A 162 -17.75 -7.63 -2.52
N ARG A 163 -17.04 -8.78 -2.58
CA ARG A 163 -16.42 -9.28 -3.80
C ARG A 163 -17.42 -9.88 -4.79
N ASN A 164 -18.40 -10.64 -4.31
CA ASN A 164 -19.14 -11.56 -5.14
C ASN A 164 -20.63 -11.20 -5.31
N THR A 165 -21.13 -10.14 -4.67
CA THR A 165 -22.57 -9.82 -4.71
C THR A 165 -22.84 -8.38 -5.11
N GLN A 166 -24.01 -8.15 -5.76
CA GLN A 166 -24.49 -6.80 -6.07
C GLN A 166 -24.80 -5.99 -4.81
N LEU A 167 -25.25 -6.65 -3.74
CA LEU A 167 -25.46 -6.01 -2.44
C LEU A 167 -24.15 -5.46 -1.89
N GLY A 168 -23.07 -6.24 -1.95
CA GLY A 168 -21.75 -5.78 -1.56
C GLY A 168 -21.30 -4.58 -2.38
N ALA A 169 -21.47 -4.62 -3.70
CA ALA A 169 -21.17 -3.49 -4.58
C ALA A 169 -21.95 -2.23 -4.21
N LEU A 170 -23.26 -2.37 -3.92
CA LEU A 170 -24.10 -1.26 -3.47
C LEU A 170 -23.64 -0.70 -2.13
N LEU A 171 -23.31 -1.55 -1.16
CA LEU A 171 -22.80 -1.11 0.15
C LEU A 171 -21.48 -0.34 0.03
N VAL A 172 -20.55 -0.83 -0.80
CA VAL A 172 -19.25 -0.18 -1.03
C VAL A 172 -19.45 1.16 -1.73
N ARG A 173 -20.12 1.18 -2.89
CA ARG A 173 -20.25 2.42 -3.70
C ARG A 173 -21.33 3.36 -3.15
N GLY A 174 -22.48 2.86 -2.72
CA GLY A 174 -23.58 3.67 -2.20
C GLY A 174 -23.30 4.23 -0.80
N GLY A 175 -22.96 3.35 0.14
CA GLY A 175 -22.76 3.68 1.55
C GLY A 175 -21.35 4.09 1.97
N ASN A 176 -20.36 3.98 1.08
CA ASN A 176 -18.93 4.04 1.43
C ASN A 176 -18.58 3.08 2.59
N ALA A 177 -19.28 1.94 2.64
CA ALA A 177 -19.20 1.05 3.80
C ALA A 177 -17.79 0.52 4.01
N PHE A 178 -17.07 0.19 2.92
CA PHE A 178 -15.74 -0.38 2.99
C PHE A 178 -14.73 0.59 3.66
N ALA A 179 -14.61 1.82 3.16
CA ALA A 179 -13.68 2.80 3.72
C ALA A 179 -14.08 3.24 5.14
N ARG A 180 -15.39 3.38 5.41
CA ARG A 180 -15.88 3.75 6.75
C ARG A 180 -15.65 2.66 7.79
N ILE A 181 -15.84 1.39 7.44
CA ILE A 181 -15.58 0.25 8.33
C ILE A 181 -14.06 0.11 8.53
N ALA A 182 -13.26 0.20 7.48
CA ALA A 182 -11.81 0.15 7.61
C ALA A 182 -11.28 1.24 8.55
N ALA A 183 -11.73 2.48 8.40
CA ALA A 183 -11.35 3.60 9.28
C ALA A 183 -11.78 3.43 10.75
N ARG A 184 -12.75 2.56 11.04
CA ARG A 184 -13.19 2.26 12.42
C ARG A 184 -12.54 1.03 13.01
N GLU A 185 -12.33 0.00 12.18
CA GLU A 185 -11.99 -1.35 12.66
C GLU A 185 -10.52 -1.72 12.46
N CYS A 186 -9.78 -1.02 11.61
CA CYS A 186 -8.40 -1.39 11.28
C CYS A 186 -7.36 -0.98 12.33
N CYS A 187 -7.71 -0.09 13.27
CA CYS A 187 -6.93 0.20 14.47
C CYS A 187 -7.58 -0.45 15.70
N LYS A 188 -6.81 -1.13 16.53
CA LYS A 188 -7.30 -1.87 17.71
C LYS A 188 -6.74 -1.33 19.01
N ARG A 189 -5.47 -0.96 19.06
CA ARG A 189 -4.81 -0.34 20.22
C ARG A 189 -5.20 1.15 20.35
N HIS A 190 -5.15 1.88 19.23
CA HIS A 190 -5.44 3.31 19.17
C HIS A 190 -6.55 3.60 18.14
N PRO A 191 -7.83 3.42 18.49
CA PRO A 191 -8.93 3.73 17.59
C PRO A 191 -8.87 5.16 17.06
N MET A 192 -9.04 5.34 15.76
CA MET A 192 -8.94 6.64 15.11
C MET A 192 -10.03 7.60 15.58
N GLY A 193 -9.65 8.83 15.91
CA GLY A 193 -10.57 9.94 16.13
C GLY A 193 -11.34 10.32 14.85
N ARG A 194 -12.40 11.09 14.99
CA ARG A 194 -13.27 11.47 13.85
C ARG A 194 -12.52 12.17 12.74
N ASP A 195 -11.70 13.16 13.05
CA ASP A 195 -10.92 13.93 12.08
C ASP A 195 -10.00 13.05 11.22
N LEU A 196 -9.35 12.05 11.85
CA LEU A 196 -8.51 11.10 11.14
C LEU A 196 -9.33 10.16 10.25
N ARG A 197 -10.46 9.63 10.74
CA ARG A 197 -11.38 8.82 9.91
C ARG A 197 -11.92 9.58 8.72
N ASP A 198 -12.27 10.86 8.92
CA ASP A 198 -12.75 11.73 7.85
C ASP A 198 -11.65 11.95 6.79
N ALA A 199 -10.38 12.08 7.18
CA ALA A 199 -9.25 12.16 6.26
C ALA A 199 -9.06 10.88 5.42
N TYR A 200 -9.19 9.69 6.03
CA TYR A 200 -9.11 8.42 5.30
C TYR A 200 -10.25 8.23 4.30
N THR A 201 -11.43 8.75 4.59
CA THR A 201 -12.62 8.56 3.73
C THR A 201 -12.84 9.69 2.74
N ALA A 202 -12.11 10.81 2.88
CA ALA A 202 -12.28 12.01 2.05
C ALA A 202 -12.16 11.76 0.53
N PRO A 203 -11.24 10.93 0.01
CA PRO A 203 -11.15 10.68 -1.42
C PRO A 203 -12.36 9.94 -2.01
N TYR A 204 -13.19 9.33 -1.17
CA TYR A 204 -14.29 8.43 -1.52
C TYR A 204 -15.66 9.05 -1.23
N ASP A 205 -15.86 10.30 -1.63
CA ASP A 205 -17.00 11.16 -1.28
C ASP A 205 -18.25 10.94 -2.13
N SER A 206 -18.11 10.32 -3.32
CA SER A 206 -19.21 10.07 -4.25
C SER A 206 -19.29 8.61 -4.70
N TRP A 207 -20.38 8.23 -5.35
CA TRP A 207 -20.54 6.91 -5.98
C TRP A 207 -19.39 6.61 -6.95
N ASP A 208 -19.04 7.57 -7.81
CA ASP A 208 -18.02 7.37 -8.84
C ASP A 208 -16.61 7.31 -8.22
N ASN A 209 -16.34 8.11 -7.22
CA ASN A 209 -15.06 8.13 -6.53
C ASN A 209 -14.78 6.87 -5.67
N ARG A 210 -15.74 5.95 -5.53
CA ARG A 210 -15.61 4.66 -4.84
C ARG A 210 -15.41 3.46 -5.77
N ILE A 211 -15.25 3.71 -7.08
CA ILE A 211 -15.08 2.63 -8.05
C ILE A 211 -13.85 1.76 -7.74
N ALA A 212 -12.69 2.38 -7.50
CA ALA A 212 -11.47 1.65 -7.17
C ALA A 212 -11.61 0.82 -5.90
N THR A 213 -12.24 1.37 -4.84
CA THR A 213 -12.49 0.65 -3.58
C THR A 213 -13.24 -0.65 -3.81
N LEU A 214 -14.24 -0.64 -4.67
CA LEU A 214 -14.97 -1.86 -5.06
C LEU A 214 -14.10 -2.79 -5.92
N ARG A 215 -13.44 -2.25 -6.94
CA ARG A 215 -12.66 -3.06 -7.88
C ARG A 215 -11.48 -3.75 -7.22
N PHE A 216 -10.82 -3.14 -6.25
CA PHE A 216 -9.81 -3.81 -5.45
C PHE A 216 -10.36 -5.07 -4.76
N VAL A 217 -11.54 -4.98 -4.16
CA VAL A 217 -12.16 -6.15 -3.49
C VAL A 217 -12.55 -7.22 -4.50
N GLN A 218 -13.09 -6.83 -5.66
CA GLN A 218 -13.50 -7.75 -6.71
C GLN A 218 -12.33 -8.45 -7.41
N ASP A 219 -11.17 -7.79 -7.46
CA ASP A 219 -9.95 -8.31 -8.09
C ASP A 219 -9.11 -9.22 -7.16
N ILE A 220 -9.53 -9.47 -5.89
CA ILE A 220 -8.80 -10.37 -4.99
C ILE A 220 -8.73 -11.77 -5.59
N PRO A 221 -7.53 -12.30 -5.91
CA PRO A 221 -7.36 -13.61 -6.54
C PRO A 221 -7.44 -14.72 -5.49
N LEU A 222 -8.54 -15.42 -5.39
CA LEU A 222 -8.77 -16.47 -4.38
C LEU A 222 -8.45 -17.89 -4.88
N ARG A 223 -8.64 -18.15 -6.16
CA ARG A 223 -8.52 -19.49 -6.77
C ARG A 223 -8.06 -19.42 -8.22
N ALA A 224 -7.58 -20.55 -8.71
CA ALA A 224 -7.25 -20.69 -10.12
C ALA A 224 -8.47 -20.32 -10.99
N GLY A 225 -8.22 -19.51 -12.03
CA GLY A 225 -9.26 -18.95 -12.91
C GLY A 225 -9.77 -17.56 -12.50
N ASP A 226 -9.50 -17.09 -11.27
CA ASP A 226 -9.75 -15.69 -10.93
C ASP A 226 -8.72 -14.77 -11.66
N PRO A 227 -9.14 -13.57 -12.10
CA PRO A 227 -8.19 -12.59 -12.64
C PRO A 227 -7.03 -12.35 -11.66
N GLY A 228 -5.80 -12.25 -12.17
CA GLY A 228 -4.61 -12.02 -11.36
C GLY A 228 -4.11 -13.22 -10.55
N PHE A 229 -4.81 -14.38 -10.50
CA PHE A 229 -4.36 -15.54 -9.71
C PHE A 229 -3.01 -16.07 -10.18
N ASP A 230 -2.84 -16.26 -11.48
CA ASP A 230 -1.57 -16.74 -12.03
C ASP A 230 -0.45 -15.73 -11.77
N LEU A 231 -0.72 -14.44 -11.89
CA LEU A 231 0.25 -13.38 -11.63
C LEU A 231 0.73 -13.41 -10.16
N ILE A 232 -0.18 -13.54 -9.19
CA ILE A 232 0.22 -13.60 -7.78
C ILE A 232 0.89 -14.94 -7.41
N ARG A 233 0.51 -16.04 -8.06
CA ARG A 233 1.18 -17.33 -7.93
C ARG A 233 2.63 -17.23 -8.44
N ASP A 234 2.84 -16.64 -9.61
CA ASP A 234 4.16 -16.50 -10.23
C ASP A 234 5.03 -15.51 -9.42
N THR A 235 4.40 -14.44 -8.87
CA THR A 235 5.04 -13.57 -7.89
C THR A 235 5.54 -14.37 -6.69
N ALA A 236 4.68 -15.24 -6.12
CA ALA A 236 5.02 -16.06 -4.97
C ALA A 236 6.20 -17.02 -5.24
N PHE A 237 6.33 -17.55 -6.46
CA PHE A 237 7.50 -18.32 -6.88
C PHE A 237 8.77 -17.46 -6.99
N GLY A 238 8.61 -16.22 -7.43
CA GLY A 238 9.73 -15.26 -7.57
C GLY A 238 10.28 -14.73 -6.25
N LEU A 239 9.54 -14.83 -5.12
CA LEU A 239 9.93 -14.27 -3.83
C LEU A 239 11.27 -14.79 -3.30
N GLY A 240 11.65 -16.02 -3.64
CA GLY A 240 12.94 -16.60 -3.24
C GLY A 240 14.16 -15.78 -3.66
N ARG A 241 14.05 -14.95 -4.69
CA ARG A 241 15.12 -14.06 -5.16
C ARG A 241 15.49 -12.96 -4.18
N PHE A 242 14.62 -12.69 -3.20
CA PHE A 242 14.80 -11.63 -2.21
C PHE A 242 15.26 -12.14 -0.84
N GLN A 243 15.60 -13.42 -0.71
CA GLN A 243 16.01 -13.99 0.59
C GLN A 243 17.34 -13.42 1.10
N SER A 244 18.20 -12.92 0.21
CA SER A 244 19.51 -12.35 0.57
C SER A 244 19.49 -10.85 0.86
N ILE A 245 18.37 -10.15 0.61
CA ILE A 245 18.28 -8.72 0.91
C ILE A 245 17.69 -8.47 2.30
N PRO A 246 18.09 -7.39 2.98
CA PRO A 246 17.53 -7.03 4.27
C PRO A 246 16.01 -6.87 4.20
N MET A 247 15.29 -7.48 5.15
CA MET A 247 13.84 -7.41 5.27
C MET A 247 13.41 -7.15 6.71
N LEU A 248 12.54 -6.16 6.90
CA LEU A 248 11.81 -5.89 8.13
C LEU A 248 10.35 -6.26 7.95
N ILE A 249 9.78 -6.99 8.88
CA ILE A 249 8.34 -7.31 8.96
C ILE A 249 7.79 -6.74 10.26
N ALA A 250 6.86 -5.78 10.19
CA ALA A 250 6.12 -5.28 11.35
C ALA A 250 4.63 -5.62 11.19
N TRP A 251 4.06 -6.29 12.21
CA TRP A 251 2.77 -6.96 12.03
C TRP A 251 1.83 -6.81 13.22
N GLY A 252 0.63 -6.24 12.98
CA GLY A 252 -0.48 -6.22 13.93
C GLY A 252 -1.23 -7.55 13.91
N LEU A 253 -1.23 -8.29 15.05
CA LEU A 253 -1.82 -9.62 15.14
C LEU A 253 -3.36 -9.62 15.25
N LYS A 254 -3.99 -8.44 15.48
CA LYS A 254 -5.45 -8.27 15.46
C LYS A 254 -6.00 -7.95 14.07
N ASP A 255 -5.18 -8.02 13.04
CA ASP A 255 -5.63 -7.90 11.66
C ASP A 255 -6.54 -9.09 11.29
N PHE A 256 -7.75 -8.80 10.83
CA PHE A 256 -8.73 -9.81 10.43
C PHE A 256 -8.58 -10.25 8.97
N VAL A 257 -7.85 -9.47 8.16
CA VAL A 257 -7.57 -9.77 6.75
C VAL A 257 -6.24 -10.52 6.64
N PHE A 258 -5.14 -9.82 6.97
CA PHE A 258 -3.79 -10.36 6.95
C PHE A 258 -3.39 -10.82 8.37
N ASP A 259 -3.97 -11.94 8.79
CA ASP A 259 -3.78 -12.47 10.12
C ASP A 259 -2.48 -13.27 10.27
N ARG A 260 -2.37 -14.00 11.37
CA ARG A 260 -1.22 -14.85 11.70
C ARG A 260 -0.82 -15.85 10.59
N HIS A 261 -1.75 -16.26 9.71
CA HIS A 261 -1.43 -17.21 8.64
C HIS A 261 -0.59 -16.54 7.56
N PHE A 262 -0.89 -15.28 7.23
CA PHE A 262 -0.07 -14.49 6.32
C PHE A 262 1.31 -14.21 6.92
N LEU A 263 1.39 -13.82 8.19
CA LEU A 263 2.67 -13.63 8.87
C LEU A 263 3.51 -14.91 8.87
N ALA A 264 2.90 -16.05 9.20
CA ALA A 264 3.59 -17.35 9.21
C ALA A 264 4.15 -17.69 7.81
N GLU A 265 3.40 -17.39 6.75
CA GLU A 265 3.88 -17.63 5.38
C GLU A 265 5.02 -16.68 4.99
N TRP A 266 5.00 -15.42 5.41
CA TRP A 266 6.13 -14.51 5.25
C TRP A 266 7.38 -15.02 5.97
N VAL A 267 7.26 -15.37 7.25
CA VAL A 267 8.38 -15.89 8.06
C VAL A 267 8.94 -17.20 7.49
N ARG A 268 8.07 -18.08 7.00
CA ARG A 268 8.51 -19.34 6.36
C ARG A 268 9.33 -19.07 5.09
N ARG A 269 8.97 -18.05 4.31
CA ARG A 269 9.68 -17.69 3.07
C ARG A 269 10.96 -16.90 3.33
N PHE A 270 10.99 -16.13 4.41
CA PHE A 270 12.07 -15.22 4.77
C PHE A 270 12.48 -15.44 6.24
N PRO A 271 13.14 -16.56 6.52
CA PRO A 271 13.51 -16.92 7.90
C PRO A 271 14.51 -15.92 8.53
N GLU A 272 15.30 -15.22 7.72
CA GLU A 272 16.27 -14.20 8.17
C GLU A 272 15.67 -12.80 8.33
N ALA A 273 14.39 -12.61 8.05
CA ALA A 273 13.74 -11.32 8.20
C ALA A 273 13.68 -10.89 9.68
N GLU A 274 13.90 -9.60 9.93
CA GLU A 274 13.66 -8.98 11.24
C GLU A 274 12.15 -8.85 11.46
N VAL A 275 11.60 -9.57 12.45
CA VAL A 275 10.15 -9.69 12.65
C VAL A 275 9.70 -9.07 13.97
N HIS A 276 8.85 -8.05 13.90
CA HIS A 276 8.20 -7.41 15.04
C HIS A 276 6.71 -7.69 15.05
N ARG A 277 6.19 -8.21 16.16
CA ARG A 277 4.78 -8.56 16.35
C ARG A 277 4.15 -7.63 17.37
N PHE A 278 2.96 -7.13 17.06
CA PHE A 278 2.18 -6.25 17.91
C PHE A 278 0.85 -6.94 18.21
N ASP A 279 0.77 -7.58 19.37
CA ASP A 279 -0.31 -8.49 19.73
C ASP A 279 -1.69 -7.83 19.83
N ASP A 280 -1.73 -6.55 20.10
CA ASP A 280 -2.93 -5.74 20.30
C ASP A 280 -3.25 -4.79 19.14
N CYS A 281 -2.39 -4.71 18.11
CA CYS A 281 -2.57 -3.84 16.96
C CYS A 281 -3.30 -4.53 15.81
N GLY A 282 -4.05 -3.72 15.06
CA GLY A 282 -4.81 -4.14 13.89
C GLY A 282 -4.07 -3.96 12.57
N HIS A 283 -4.87 -3.84 11.51
CA HIS A 283 -4.40 -3.77 10.13
C HIS A 283 -3.62 -2.47 9.82
N TYR A 284 -4.06 -1.31 10.35
CA TYR A 284 -3.39 -0.03 10.09
C TYR A 284 -2.24 0.20 11.09
N ILE A 285 -1.20 -0.62 10.97
CA ILE A 285 -0.08 -0.66 11.92
C ILE A 285 0.66 0.68 12.07
N LEU A 286 0.75 1.49 11.02
CA LEU A 286 1.36 2.84 11.05
C LEU A 286 0.49 3.89 11.76
N GLU A 287 -0.78 3.57 12.06
CA GLU A 287 -1.62 4.37 12.95
C GLU A 287 -1.66 3.77 14.35
N ASP A 288 -1.77 2.46 14.43
CA ASP A 288 -2.04 1.72 15.66
C ASP A 288 -0.80 1.55 16.56
N ALA A 289 0.39 1.42 15.95
CA ALA A 289 1.69 1.33 16.62
C ALA A 289 2.70 2.34 16.04
N ARG A 290 2.24 3.52 15.64
CA ARG A 290 3.04 4.54 14.94
C ARG A 290 4.35 4.83 15.65
N ASP A 291 4.29 5.07 16.97
CA ASP A 291 5.43 5.54 17.77
C ASP A 291 6.49 4.45 18.02
N GLU A 292 6.16 3.19 17.67
CA GLU A 292 7.07 2.04 17.71
C GLU A 292 7.55 1.66 16.30
N VAL A 293 6.63 1.52 15.34
CA VAL A 293 6.96 1.03 13.99
C VAL A 293 7.81 2.03 13.20
N ILE A 294 7.54 3.34 13.32
CA ILE A 294 8.30 4.35 12.58
C ILE A 294 9.79 4.37 13.01
N PRO A 295 10.13 4.40 14.31
CA PRO A 295 11.52 4.27 14.74
C PRO A 295 12.17 2.93 14.36
N LEU A 296 11.42 1.82 14.36
CA LEU A 296 11.93 0.53 13.89
C LEU A 296 12.33 0.57 12.42
N VAL A 297 11.46 1.11 11.54
CA VAL A 297 11.76 1.26 10.12
C VAL A 297 12.99 2.16 9.91
N GLU A 298 13.04 3.33 10.55
CA GLU A 298 14.20 4.23 10.44
C GLU A 298 15.50 3.55 10.92
N SER A 299 15.46 2.86 12.06
CA SER A 299 16.61 2.13 12.60
C SER A 299 17.06 1.01 11.66
N PHE A 300 16.12 0.24 11.10
CA PHE A 300 16.39 -0.79 10.10
C PHE A 300 17.10 -0.22 8.87
N LEU A 301 16.60 0.88 8.31
CA LEU A 301 17.19 1.53 7.13
C LEU A 301 18.63 2.01 7.43
N ARG A 302 18.87 2.58 8.61
CA ARG A 302 20.21 3.03 9.03
C ARG A 302 21.21 1.89 9.22
N ARG A 303 20.77 0.72 9.68
CA ARG A 303 21.64 -0.47 9.84
C ARG A 303 22.00 -1.11 8.51
N HIS A 304 21.20 -0.87 7.47
CA HIS A 304 21.40 -1.42 6.14
C HIS A 304 21.55 -0.33 5.08
N PRO A 305 22.57 0.55 5.16
CA PRO A 305 22.71 1.67 4.24
C PRO A 305 22.91 1.18 2.81
N LEU A 306 22.35 1.89 1.85
CA LEU A 306 22.56 1.61 0.42
C LEU A 306 23.74 2.43 -0.09
N ALA A 307 24.53 1.84 -0.97
CA ALA A 307 25.55 2.59 -1.70
C ALA A 307 24.84 3.66 -2.55
N VAL A 308 24.96 4.92 -2.13
CA VAL A 308 24.51 6.06 -2.93
C VAL A 308 25.44 6.10 -4.15
N GLY A 309 24.92 5.67 -5.31
CA GLY A 309 25.67 5.78 -6.56
C GLY A 309 26.03 7.26 -6.74
N GLN A 310 27.31 7.57 -6.84
CA GLN A 310 27.76 8.89 -7.26
C GLN A 310 27.01 9.23 -8.53
N GLY A 311 26.21 10.29 -8.48
CA GLY A 311 25.50 10.80 -9.64
C GLY A 311 26.51 10.98 -10.77
N VAL A 312 26.21 10.34 -11.89
CA VAL A 312 26.89 10.70 -13.15
C VAL A 312 26.39 12.13 -13.43
N GLY A 313 27.30 13.09 -13.22
CA GLY A 313 27.11 14.48 -13.54
C GLY A 313 26.87 14.71 -15.04
#